data_240d35f80527d7114a5bec6277b918a7
#
_entry.id   240d35f80527d7114a5bec6277b918a7
#
_cell.length_a   1.000
_cell.length_b   1.000
_cell.length_c   1.000
_cell.angle_alpha   90.00
_cell.angle_beta   90.00
_cell.angle_gamma   90.00
#
_symmetry.space_group_name_H-M   'P 1'
#
loop_
_entity.id
_entity.type
_entity.pdbx_description
1 polymer ?
#
loop_
_entity_poly.entity_id
_entity_poly.type
_entity_poly.pdbx_seq_one_letter_code
_entity_poly.pdbx_strand_id
1 'polypeptide(L)'
;MADKLIIFDTTLRDGEQSPGASMTKDEKLRIARQLERLKVDVIEAGFAASSNGDFEAVQAIANAIKESTICSLSRANDRDIARAAEALQGAASARIHTFIATSALHMEKKLRMTPEQ
;
A
#
# COMPACT_ATOMS: atom_id res chain seq x y z
N MET A 1 -25.16 -11.26 10.05
CA MET A 1 -24.05 -10.47 10.55
C MET A 1 -24.04 -9.09 9.89
N ALA A 2 -23.88 -8.11 10.69
CA ALA A 2 -23.83 -6.77 10.14
C ALA A 2 -22.59 -6.60 9.28
N ASP A 3 -22.71 -5.71 8.34
CA ASP A 3 -21.58 -5.39 7.51
C ASP A 3 -20.48 -4.77 8.36
N LYS A 4 -19.28 -5.18 8.08
CA LYS A 4 -18.14 -4.60 8.74
C LYS A 4 -17.61 -3.44 7.90
N LEU A 5 -17.46 -2.28 8.53
CA LEU A 5 -16.84 -1.15 7.88
C LEU A 5 -15.32 -1.35 7.91
N ILE A 6 -14.72 -1.37 6.73
CA ILE A 6 -13.28 -1.52 6.62
C ILE A 6 -12.66 -0.14 6.43
N ILE A 7 -11.76 0.22 7.35
CA ILE A 7 -11.10 1.52 7.30
C ILE A 7 -9.77 1.35 6.59
N PHE A 8 -9.62 2.06 5.48
CA PHE A 8 -8.45 2.02 4.63
C PHE A 8 -7.77 3.39 4.70
N ASP A 9 -6.53 3.42 5.16
CA ASP A 9 -5.81 4.67 5.34
C ASP A 9 -4.67 4.80 4.35
N THR A 10 -4.61 5.93 3.65
CA THR A 10 -3.59 6.19 2.64
C THR A 10 -2.63 7.31 3.05
N THR A 11 -2.64 7.71 4.30
CA THR A 11 -1.84 8.83 4.77
C THR A 11 -0.36 8.64 4.44
N LEU A 12 0.17 7.45 4.62
CA LEU A 12 1.59 7.21 4.42
C LEU A 12 2.00 7.27 2.96
N ARG A 13 1.09 7.04 2.03
CA ARG A 13 1.39 7.17 0.62
C ARG A 13 0.97 8.53 0.07
N ASP A 14 -0.30 8.89 0.25
CA ASP A 14 -0.82 10.15 -0.27
C ASP A 14 -0.21 11.33 0.45
N GLY A 15 -0.04 11.24 1.75
CA GLY A 15 0.52 12.33 2.51
C GLY A 15 1.93 12.65 2.08
N GLU A 16 2.70 11.63 1.78
CA GLU A 16 4.07 11.85 1.35
C GLU A 16 4.17 12.51 -0.01
N GLN A 17 3.16 12.33 -0.86
CA GLN A 17 3.18 12.92 -2.18
C GLN A 17 2.72 14.37 -2.18
N SER A 18 2.26 14.87 -1.06
CA SER A 18 1.87 16.27 -0.96
C SER A 18 3.11 17.16 -1.00
N PRO A 19 3.02 18.31 -1.66
CA PRO A 19 4.16 19.21 -1.71
C PRO A 19 4.64 19.58 -0.31
N GLY A 20 5.93 19.41 -0.09
CA GLY A 20 6.54 19.75 1.20
C GLY A 20 6.35 18.73 2.29
N ALA A 21 5.70 17.61 2.00
CA ALA A 21 5.40 16.60 3.01
C ALA A 21 6.28 15.37 2.82
N SER A 22 7.59 15.53 2.97
CA SER A 22 8.52 14.43 2.86
C SER A 22 8.71 13.81 4.23
N MET A 23 8.53 12.49 4.34
CA MET A 23 8.65 11.79 5.62
C MET A 23 9.79 10.80 5.59
N THR A 24 10.53 10.74 6.69
CA THR A 24 11.56 9.72 6.85
C THR A 24 10.93 8.38 7.14
N LYS A 25 11.73 7.33 7.02
CA LYS A 25 11.25 5.99 7.35
C LYS A 25 10.77 5.91 8.80
N ASP A 26 11.50 6.54 9.71
CA ASP A 26 11.14 6.51 11.12
C ASP A 26 9.82 7.23 11.39
N GLU A 27 9.61 8.35 10.69
CA GLU A 27 8.35 9.08 10.84
C GLU A 27 7.18 8.28 10.30
N LYS A 28 7.38 7.61 9.19
CA LYS A 28 6.33 6.75 8.63
C LYS A 28 6.00 5.62 9.57
N LEU A 29 7.01 5.02 10.18
CA LEU A 29 6.78 3.93 11.10
C LEU A 29 6.00 4.40 12.33
N ARG A 30 6.33 5.59 12.82
CA ARG A 30 5.61 6.15 13.97
C ARG A 30 4.14 6.38 13.63
N ILE A 31 3.86 6.92 12.46
CA ILE A 31 2.50 7.14 12.03
C ILE A 31 1.77 5.81 11.85
N ALA A 32 2.46 4.82 11.30
CA ALA A 32 1.85 3.50 11.14
C ALA A 32 1.44 2.90 12.49
N ARG A 33 2.26 3.07 13.51
CA ARG A 33 1.93 2.57 14.84
C ARG A 33 0.73 3.30 15.43
N GLN A 34 0.61 4.60 15.16
CA GLN A 34 -0.56 5.35 15.61
C GLN A 34 -1.83 4.85 14.91
N LEU A 35 -1.73 4.60 13.60
CA LEU A 35 -2.87 4.08 12.86
C LEU A 35 -3.27 2.70 13.34
N GLU A 36 -2.29 1.88 13.69
CA GLU A 36 -2.57 0.57 14.25
C GLU A 36 -3.32 0.69 15.59
N ARG A 37 -2.93 1.63 16.42
CA ARG A 37 -3.61 1.86 17.69
C ARG A 37 -5.04 2.31 17.48
N LEU A 38 -5.29 3.06 16.42
CA LEU A 38 -6.64 3.51 16.10
C LEU A 38 -7.46 2.41 15.45
N LYS A 39 -6.88 1.22 15.29
CA LYS A 39 -7.55 0.04 14.73
C LYS A 39 -7.98 0.24 13.29
N VAL A 40 -7.13 0.93 12.53
CA VAL A 40 -7.31 1.01 11.08
C VAL A 40 -7.12 -0.38 10.50
N ASP A 41 -8.01 -0.79 9.62
CA ASP A 41 -7.98 -2.15 9.07
C ASP A 41 -6.86 -2.33 8.06
N VAL A 42 -6.67 -1.37 7.16
CA VAL A 42 -5.67 -1.47 6.12
C VAL A 42 -4.87 -0.17 6.09
N ILE A 43 -3.55 -0.29 6.16
CA ILE A 43 -2.64 0.85 6.07
C ILE A 43 -1.88 0.74 4.76
N GLU A 44 -2.06 1.70 3.86
CA GLU A 44 -1.31 1.75 2.62
C GLU A 44 0.03 2.41 2.92
N ALA A 45 1.07 1.58 2.99
CA ALA A 45 2.36 2.04 3.50
C ALA A 45 3.17 2.82 2.47
N GLY A 46 2.92 2.60 1.19
CA GLY A 46 3.65 3.31 0.17
C GLY A 46 3.62 2.58 -1.16
N PHE A 47 4.52 2.98 -2.04
CA PHE A 47 4.66 2.40 -3.38
C PHE A 47 6.04 1.76 -3.46
N ALA A 48 6.12 0.48 -3.11
CA ALA A 48 7.40 -0.19 -2.92
C ALA A 48 8.28 -0.19 -4.16
N ALA A 49 7.68 -0.27 -5.35
CA ALA A 49 8.45 -0.31 -6.58
C ALA A 49 8.97 1.06 -7.02
N SER A 50 8.56 2.12 -6.36
CA SER A 50 8.90 3.48 -6.76
C SER A 50 10.39 3.78 -6.57
N SER A 51 10.96 3.29 -5.48
CA SER A 51 12.39 3.51 -5.19
C SER A 51 12.83 2.53 -4.10
N ASN A 52 14.14 2.43 -3.90
CA ASN A 52 14.66 1.59 -2.82
C ASN A 52 14.24 2.14 -1.45
N GLY A 53 14.21 3.45 -1.31
CA GLY A 53 13.76 4.04 -0.06
C GLY A 53 12.31 3.70 0.26
N ASP A 54 11.47 3.77 -0.76
CA ASP A 54 10.07 3.40 -0.58
C ASP A 54 9.94 1.92 -0.26
N PHE A 55 10.71 1.07 -0.91
CA PHE A 55 10.71 -0.35 -0.62
C PHE A 55 11.06 -0.59 0.85
N GLU A 56 12.12 0.05 1.33
CA GLU A 56 12.57 -0.14 2.70
C GLU A 56 11.53 0.35 3.71
N ALA A 57 10.86 1.45 3.39
CA ALA A 57 9.83 1.97 4.29
C ALA A 57 8.64 1.02 4.39
N VAL A 58 8.19 0.52 3.25
CA VAL A 58 7.08 -0.45 3.24
C VAL A 58 7.48 -1.71 4.00
N GLN A 59 8.70 -2.19 3.77
CA GLN A 59 9.19 -3.39 4.43
C GLN A 59 9.27 -3.19 5.94
N ALA A 60 9.77 -2.06 6.39
CA ALA A 60 9.88 -1.79 7.82
C ALA A 60 8.50 -1.76 8.47
N ILE A 61 7.54 -1.14 7.82
CA ILE A 61 6.17 -1.08 8.33
C ILE A 61 5.56 -2.47 8.37
N ALA A 62 5.76 -3.25 7.31
CA ALA A 62 5.23 -4.60 7.25
C ALA A 62 5.79 -5.47 8.38
N ASN A 63 7.06 -5.30 8.69
CA ASN A 63 7.70 -6.08 9.75
C ASN A 63 7.23 -5.66 11.16
N ALA A 64 6.89 -4.40 11.33
CA ALA A 64 6.59 -3.86 12.65
C ALA A 64 5.10 -3.93 13.02
N ILE A 65 4.23 -3.76 12.04
CA ILE A 65 2.78 -3.64 12.30
C ILE A 65 2.13 -5.00 12.10
N LYS A 66 1.45 -5.49 13.13
CA LYS A 66 0.87 -6.83 13.08
C LYS A 66 -0.66 -6.86 13.25
N GLU A 67 -1.24 -5.75 13.68
CA GLU A 67 -2.68 -5.70 13.95
C GLU A 67 -3.48 -5.15 12.78
N SER A 68 -2.83 -4.52 11.81
CA SER A 68 -3.48 -4.01 10.62
C SER A 68 -2.92 -4.71 9.39
N THR A 69 -3.72 -4.78 8.34
CA THR A 69 -3.24 -5.26 7.05
C THR A 69 -2.38 -4.17 6.42
N ILE A 70 -1.21 -4.55 5.94
CA ILE A 70 -0.30 -3.60 5.30
C ILE A 70 -0.43 -3.75 3.79
N CYS A 71 -0.56 -2.62 3.12
CA CYS A 71 -0.81 -2.57 1.70
C CYS A 71 0.27 -1.76 1.00
N SER A 72 0.68 -2.19 -0.18
CA SER A 72 1.54 -1.40 -1.04
C SER A 72 0.82 -1.11 -2.34
N LEU A 73 0.98 0.12 -2.83
CA LEU A 73 0.52 0.46 -4.15
C LEU A 73 1.43 -0.21 -5.18
N SER A 74 0.88 -0.57 -6.33
CA SER A 74 1.65 -1.19 -7.40
C SER A 74 0.98 -0.91 -8.73
N ARG A 75 1.79 -0.67 -9.75
CA ARG A 75 1.24 -0.69 -11.10
C ARG A 75 0.91 -2.12 -11.46
N ALA A 76 0.04 -2.28 -12.45
CA ALA A 76 -0.46 -3.61 -12.82
C ALA A 76 0.52 -4.31 -13.77
N ASN A 77 1.74 -4.54 -13.33
CA ASN A 77 2.71 -5.30 -14.09
C ASN A 77 3.48 -6.21 -13.13
N ASP A 78 4.06 -7.26 -13.68
CA ASP A 78 4.67 -8.32 -12.87
C ASP A 78 5.83 -7.81 -12.03
N ARG A 79 6.61 -6.90 -12.58
CA ARG A 79 7.80 -6.40 -11.88
C ARG A 79 7.41 -5.63 -10.63
N ASP A 80 6.44 -4.72 -10.77
CA ASP A 80 6.01 -3.91 -9.63
C ASP A 80 5.30 -4.76 -8.58
N ILE A 81 4.50 -5.71 -9.05
CA ILE A 81 3.77 -6.58 -8.13
C ILE A 81 4.74 -7.45 -7.36
N ALA A 82 5.77 -7.98 -8.03
CA ALA A 82 6.78 -8.80 -7.36
C ALA A 82 7.53 -7.98 -6.32
N ARG A 83 7.86 -6.73 -6.64
CA ARG A 83 8.56 -5.86 -5.70
C ARG A 83 7.70 -5.56 -4.48
N ALA A 84 6.42 -5.28 -4.69
CA ALA A 84 5.50 -5.04 -3.59
C ALA A 84 5.36 -6.28 -2.72
N ALA A 85 5.23 -7.45 -3.33
CA ALA A 85 5.11 -8.68 -2.58
C ALA A 85 6.35 -8.94 -1.73
N GLU A 86 7.51 -8.65 -2.29
CA GLU A 86 8.77 -8.83 -1.57
C GLU A 86 8.83 -7.91 -0.35
N ALA A 87 8.43 -6.67 -0.50
CA ALA A 87 8.44 -5.72 0.62
C ALA A 87 7.44 -6.14 1.71
N LEU A 88 6.38 -6.81 1.34
CA LEU A 88 5.31 -7.16 2.27
C LEU A 88 5.51 -8.53 2.93
N GLN A 89 6.59 -9.23 2.65
CA GLN A 89 6.78 -10.59 3.14
C GLN A 89 6.69 -10.71 4.65
N GLY A 90 7.13 -9.69 5.37
CA GLY A 90 7.12 -9.73 6.83
C GLY A 90 5.79 -9.40 7.47
N ALA A 91 4.80 -9.00 6.70
CA ALA A 91 3.52 -8.59 7.25
C ALA A 91 2.72 -9.78 7.74
N ALA A 92 1.99 -9.59 8.83
CA ALA A 92 1.07 -10.62 9.31
C ALA A 92 -0.10 -10.76 8.35
N SER A 93 -0.52 -9.65 7.74
CA SER A 93 -1.57 -9.65 6.74
C SER A 93 -1.20 -8.60 5.71
N ALA A 94 -1.20 -8.97 4.44
CA ALA A 94 -0.71 -8.10 3.38
C ALA A 94 -1.70 -8.00 2.23
N ARG A 95 -1.64 -6.87 1.54
CA ARG A 95 -2.48 -6.62 0.38
C ARG A 95 -1.70 -5.79 -0.62
N ILE A 96 -1.91 -6.02 -1.89
CA ILE A 96 -1.33 -5.21 -2.94
C ILE A 96 -2.47 -4.49 -3.65
N HIS A 97 -2.35 -3.15 -3.70
CA HIS A 97 -3.36 -2.32 -4.35
C HIS A 97 -2.83 -1.92 -5.71
N THR A 98 -3.39 -2.50 -6.76
CA THR A 98 -2.95 -2.19 -8.11
C THR A 98 -3.83 -1.12 -8.72
N PHE A 99 -3.21 -0.30 -9.58
CA PHE A 99 -3.95 0.69 -10.33
C PHE A 99 -3.68 0.52 -11.81
N ILE A 100 -4.62 0.99 -12.59
CA ILE A 100 -4.60 0.83 -14.03
C ILE A 100 -4.32 2.19 -14.66
N ALA A 101 -3.63 2.16 -15.80
CA ALA A 101 -3.26 3.40 -16.45
C ALA A 101 -4.48 4.23 -16.83
N THR A 102 -4.30 5.25 -16.97
CA THR A 102 -4.76 6.59 -16.99
C THR A 102 -5.95 6.96 -17.85
N SER A 103 -6.10 6.50 -19.06
CA SER A 103 -7.22 6.93 -19.86
C SER A 103 -8.42 6.02 -19.63
N ALA A 104 -9.60 6.57 -19.79
CA ALA A 104 -10.82 5.79 -19.65
C ALA A 104 -10.84 4.60 -20.57
N LEU A 105 -10.31 4.77 -21.77
CA LEU A 105 -10.27 3.67 -22.72
C LEU A 105 -9.38 2.55 -22.25
N HIS A 106 -8.22 2.89 -21.74
CA HIS A 106 -7.30 1.90 -21.20
C HIS A 106 -7.92 1.17 -20.03
N MET A 107 -8.54 1.91 -19.15
CA MET A 107 -9.19 1.29 -17.99
C MET A 107 -10.26 0.31 -18.41
N GLU A 108 -11.03 0.70 -19.39
CA GLU A 108 -12.09 -0.15 -19.89
C GLU A 108 -11.56 -1.47 -20.44
N LYS A 109 -10.51 -1.40 -21.23
CA LYS A 109 -9.92 -2.60 -21.77
C LYS A 109 -9.37 -3.51 -20.70
N LYS A 110 -8.68 -2.93 -19.75
CA LYS A 110 -8.07 -3.71 -18.68
C LYS A 110 -9.11 -4.33 -17.78
N LEU A 111 -10.18 -3.63 -17.52
CA LEU A 111 -11.24 -4.17 -16.72
C LEU A 111 -11.91 -5.37 -17.37
N ARG A 112 -12.02 -5.35 -18.67
CA ARG A 112 -12.58 -6.50 -19.38
C ARG A 112 -11.68 -7.70 -19.32
N MET A 113 -10.37 -7.48 -19.27
CA MET A 113 -9.42 -8.59 -19.21
C MET A 113 -9.25 -9.11 -17.80
N THR A 114 -9.29 -8.22 -16.85
CA THR A 114 -8.95 -8.57 -15.48
C THR A 114 -9.81 -9.68 -14.88
N PRO A 115 -11.12 -9.66 -15.04
CA PRO A 115 -11.93 -10.67 -14.38
C PRO A 115 -11.64 -12.09 -14.83
N GLU A 116 -11.02 -12.23 -15.96
CA GLU A 116 -10.75 -13.55 -16.51
C GLU A 116 -9.36 -14.02 -16.23
N GLN A 117 -8.61 -13.27 -15.51
CA GLN A 117 -7.22 -13.61 -15.26
C GLN A 117 -6.93 -13.75 -13.76
#